data_410b8456c8ec57c62360c4b863e4149e
#
_entry.id   410b8456c8ec57c62360c4b863e4149e
#
_cell.length_a   1.000
_cell.length_b   1.000
_cell.length_c   1.000
_cell.angle_alpha   90.00
_cell.angle_beta   90.00
_cell.angle_gamma   90.00
#
_symmetry.space_group_name_H-M   'P 1'
#
loop_
_entity.id
_entity.type
_entity.pdbx_description
1 polymer ?
#
loop_
_entity_poly.entity_id
_entity_poly.type
_entity_poly.pdbx_seq_one_letter_code
_entity_poly.pdbx_strand_id
1 'polypeptide(L)'
;MKSSLVILYHREPYDEVEENGKIYYREKKSPNGIVPTLKSFFSNADQSTWVAWKQIKPEQSDGFEERVTMEGGSDSCVVRRIPLNAEQVRNFYYITSKEAFWPILHSFPEHFTYDSSDWENFQNINRLFAEAACEDAADDALIWIHDYNLWLAPFYIREKMPNVKIAFFHHTPFPAADVFNILHWRNAIIDSLLCCDLCGFHIPRYVQNFVSAARSCREVEVLETMPVPKAFTRVGTALAEPEMTTKLRYKGRVVNIDAFPVGTNPKNIRETVLTPEIGDRVKEIREQIGDNKLIVSAGRVDYVKGAK
;
A
#
# COMPACT_ATOMS: atom_id res chain seq x y z
N MET A 1 10.66 -18.46 -14.32
CA MET A 1 11.81 -18.26 -13.42
C MET A 1 11.28 -17.70 -12.11
N LYS A 2 11.94 -17.98 -10.99
CA LYS A 2 11.55 -17.50 -9.66
C LYS A 2 12.19 -16.13 -9.40
N SER A 3 11.46 -15.23 -8.74
CA SER A 3 11.89 -13.85 -8.45
C SER A 3 12.51 -13.73 -7.06
N SER A 4 13.60 -12.99 -6.95
CA SER A 4 14.22 -12.63 -5.66
C SER A 4 13.48 -11.51 -4.92
N LEU A 5 12.69 -10.70 -5.66
CA LEU A 5 11.82 -9.68 -5.12
C LEU A 5 10.41 -9.86 -5.69
N VAL A 6 9.40 -9.99 -4.81
CA VAL A 6 7.98 -10.02 -5.18
C VAL A 6 7.26 -8.88 -4.48
N ILE A 7 6.72 -7.94 -5.24
CA ILE A 7 5.95 -6.82 -4.72
C ILE A 7 4.46 -7.11 -4.87
N LEU A 8 3.71 -7.05 -3.79
CA LEU A 8 2.26 -7.16 -3.78
C LEU A 8 1.66 -5.77 -3.59
N TYR A 9 0.96 -5.29 -4.59
CA TYR A 9 0.16 -4.09 -4.50
C TYR A 9 -1.12 -4.25 -5.32
N HIS A 10 -2.24 -3.78 -4.80
CA HIS A 10 -3.54 -4.05 -5.40
C HIS A 10 -3.73 -3.48 -6.82
N ARG A 11 -2.88 -2.56 -7.28
CA ARG A 11 -2.97 -1.94 -8.62
C ARG A 11 -1.78 -2.28 -9.49
N GLU A 12 -2.04 -2.38 -10.79
CA GLU A 12 -1.01 -2.52 -11.81
C GLU A 12 -0.10 -1.28 -11.90
N PRO A 13 1.21 -1.46 -12.22
CA PRO A 13 2.18 -0.36 -12.30
C PRO A 13 2.12 0.41 -13.65
N TYR A 14 1.25 0.03 -14.57
CA TYR A 14 1.10 0.61 -15.91
C TYR A 14 -0.35 0.95 -16.23
N ASP A 15 -0.54 1.67 -17.33
CA ASP A 15 -1.83 1.84 -18.00
C ASP A 15 -1.81 1.05 -19.31
N GLU A 16 -2.87 0.30 -19.60
CA GLU A 16 -3.07 -0.35 -20.90
C GLU A 16 -3.65 0.65 -21.88
N VAL A 17 -3.00 0.76 -23.02
CA VAL A 17 -3.44 1.62 -24.13
C VAL A 17 -3.60 0.76 -25.38
N GLU A 18 -4.81 0.73 -25.93
CA GLU A 18 -5.08 0.05 -27.21
C GLU A 18 -4.84 1.02 -28.38
N GLU A 19 -3.90 0.67 -29.25
CA GLU A 19 -3.60 1.42 -30.48
C GLU A 19 -3.55 0.46 -31.69
N ASN A 20 -4.38 0.69 -32.69
CA ASN A 20 -4.45 -0.13 -33.88
C ASN A 20 -4.68 -1.64 -33.62
N GLY A 21 -5.53 -1.97 -32.62
CA GLY A 21 -5.82 -3.35 -32.25
C GLY A 21 -4.69 -4.08 -31.50
N LYS A 22 -3.67 -3.35 -31.05
CA LYS A 22 -2.60 -3.86 -30.20
C LYS A 22 -2.62 -3.18 -28.84
N ILE A 23 -2.38 -3.97 -27.78
CA ILE A 23 -2.28 -3.47 -26.42
C ILE A 23 -0.83 -3.09 -26.14
N TYR A 24 -0.64 -1.88 -25.63
CA TYR A 24 0.64 -1.36 -25.16
C TYR A 24 0.56 -1.07 -23.66
N TYR A 25 1.61 -1.40 -22.93
CA TYR A 25 1.73 -1.15 -21.51
C TYR A 25 2.57 0.10 -21.28
N ARG A 26 1.91 1.21 -20.96
CA ARG A 26 2.58 2.50 -20.75
C ARG A 26 2.74 2.79 -19.26
N GLU A 27 3.85 3.39 -18.93
CA GLU A 27 4.08 3.85 -17.55
C GLU A 27 2.98 4.82 -17.11
N LYS A 28 2.43 4.59 -15.91
CA LYS A 28 1.47 5.54 -15.31
C LYS A 28 2.11 6.90 -15.14
N LYS A 29 1.54 7.89 -15.81
CA LYS A 29 1.98 9.30 -15.74
C LYS A 29 1.53 10.00 -14.44
N SER A 30 0.90 9.30 -13.50
CA SER A 30 0.49 9.91 -12.24
C SER A 30 1.74 10.30 -11.43
N PRO A 31 1.97 11.60 -11.16
CA PRO A 31 3.11 12.04 -10.37
C PRO A 31 2.98 11.67 -8.89
N ASN A 32 1.80 11.23 -8.48
CA ASN A 32 1.47 10.91 -7.10
C ASN A 32 1.08 9.44 -6.97
N GLY A 33 1.66 8.79 -5.97
CA GLY A 33 1.28 7.43 -5.59
C GLY A 33 2.47 6.53 -5.32
N ILE A 34 2.16 5.38 -4.82
CA ILE A 34 3.09 4.34 -4.39
C ILE A 34 3.88 3.79 -5.59
N VAL A 35 3.23 3.67 -6.75
CA VAL A 35 3.79 3.01 -7.94
C VAL A 35 5.12 3.59 -8.41
N PRO A 36 5.30 4.92 -8.59
CA PRO A 36 6.60 5.47 -9.01
C PRO A 36 7.70 5.22 -7.98
N THR A 37 7.37 5.24 -6.68
CA THR A 37 8.35 4.96 -5.62
C THR A 37 8.79 3.51 -5.66
N LEU A 38 7.87 2.56 -5.83
CA LEU A 38 8.19 1.13 -5.82
C LEU A 38 8.95 0.68 -7.06
N LYS A 39 8.71 1.29 -8.20
CA LYS A 39 9.43 0.98 -9.45
C LYS A 39 10.94 1.14 -9.32
N SER A 40 11.40 2.12 -8.55
CA SER A 40 12.83 2.35 -8.35
C SER A 40 13.57 1.20 -7.63
N PHE A 41 12.84 0.27 -7.04
CA PHE A 41 13.43 -0.91 -6.37
C PHE A 41 13.65 -2.10 -7.31
N PHE A 42 13.05 -2.11 -8.50
CA PHE A 42 13.23 -3.21 -9.44
C PHE A 42 14.67 -3.34 -9.95
N SER A 43 15.37 -2.21 -10.13
CA SER A 43 16.78 -2.19 -10.52
C SER A 43 17.74 -2.80 -9.48
N ASN A 44 17.25 -3.03 -8.27
CA ASN A 44 18.06 -3.60 -7.19
C ASN A 44 17.88 -5.13 -7.05
N ALA A 45 17.12 -5.76 -7.94
CA ALA A 45 16.87 -7.20 -7.92
C ALA A 45 17.13 -7.82 -9.29
N ASP A 46 17.78 -8.99 -9.32
CA ASP A 46 18.09 -9.72 -10.57
C ASP A 46 16.81 -10.08 -11.34
N GLN A 47 15.75 -10.42 -10.61
CA GLN A 47 14.41 -10.68 -11.15
C GLN A 47 13.36 -10.21 -10.16
N SER A 48 12.35 -9.51 -10.66
CA SER A 48 11.25 -9.01 -9.85
C SER A 48 9.89 -9.30 -10.47
N THR A 49 8.94 -9.57 -9.59
CA THR A 49 7.52 -9.74 -9.94
C THR A 49 6.69 -8.72 -9.19
N TRP A 50 5.76 -8.11 -9.90
CA TRP A 50 4.70 -7.28 -9.32
C TRP A 50 3.37 -8.01 -9.40
N VAL A 51 2.73 -8.28 -8.28
CA VAL A 51 1.41 -8.93 -8.23
C VAL A 51 0.32 -7.87 -8.06
N ALA A 52 -0.65 -7.87 -8.97
CA ALA A 52 -1.80 -6.95 -8.96
C ALA A 52 -3.07 -7.64 -9.45
N TRP A 53 -4.25 -7.09 -9.18
CA TRP A 53 -5.48 -7.57 -9.80
C TRP A 53 -5.80 -6.81 -11.10
N LYS A 54 -6.48 -7.50 -12.01
CA LYS A 54 -7.08 -6.95 -13.21
C LYS A 54 -8.56 -7.30 -13.26
N GLN A 55 -9.42 -6.29 -13.42
CA GLN A 55 -10.81 -6.58 -13.69
C GLN A 55 -10.97 -7.07 -15.13
N ILE A 56 -11.60 -8.21 -15.29
CA ILE A 56 -11.93 -8.79 -16.60
C ILE A 56 -13.43 -9.04 -16.72
N LYS A 57 -13.91 -9.04 -17.94
CA LYS A 57 -15.25 -9.49 -18.28
C LYS A 57 -15.25 -11.02 -18.54
N PRO A 58 -16.38 -11.71 -18.38
CA PRO A 58 -16.43 -13.15 -18.67
C PRO A 58 -15.90 -13.55 -20.04
N GLU A 59 -16.15 -12.72 -21.07
CA GLU A 59 -15.71 -12.95 -22.44
C GLU A 59 -14.19 -12.83 -22.62
N GLN A 60 -13.50 -12.22 -21.68
CA GLN A 60 -12.04 -12.02 -21.68
C GLN A 60 -11.30 -13.11 -20.90
N SER A 61 -12.00 -14.07 -20.31
CA SER A 61 -11.39 -15.15 -19.53
C SER A 61 -10.54 -16.07 -20.42
N ASP A 62 -11.06 -16.39 -21.61
CA ASP A 62 -10.33 -17.19 -22.58
C ASP A 62 -9.23 -16.33 -23.24
N GLY A 63 -7.98 -16.70 -23.01
CA GLY A 63 -6.82 -15.96 -23.55
C GLY A 63 -6.34 -14.80 -22.66
N PHE A 64 -6.82 -14.70 -21.41
CA PHE A 64 -6.30 -13.72 -20.47
C PHE A 64 -4.82 -13.98 -20.17
N GLU A 65 -3.99 -12.99 -20.46
CA GLU A 65 -2.55 -13.06 -20.19
C GLU A 65 -2.28 -12.72 -18.73
N GLU A 66 -2.04 -13.73 -17.91
CA GLU A 66 -1.78 -13.56 -16.48
C GLU A 66 -0.40 -12.95 -16.17
N ARG A 67 0.54 -13.03 -17.09
CA ARG A 67 1.89 -12.47 -16.94
C ARG A 67 2.23 -11.56 -18.10
N VAL A 68 2.53 -10.33 -17.76
CA VAL A 68 2.96 -9.30 -18.72
C VAL A 68 4.36 -8.87 -18.34
N THR A 69 5.27 -8.89 -19.31
CA THR A 69 6.61 -8.33 -19.12
C THR A 69 6.59 -6.85 -19.51
N MET A 70 6.96 -6.00 -18.57
CA MET A 70 7.19 -4.59 -18.84
C MET A 70 8.61 -4.42 -19.37
N GLU A 71 8.72 -3.97 -20.60
CA GLU A 71 9.99 -3.53 -21.17
C GLU A 71 10.18 -2.05 -20.85
N GLY A 72 11.24 -1.73 -20.13
CA GLY A 72 11.55 -0.34 -19.78
C GLY A 72 12.96 -0.19 -19.26
N GLY A 73 13.92 0.10 -20.12
CA GLY A 73 15.32 0.37 -19.75
C GLY A 73 16.03 -0.83 -19.16
N SER A 74 16.80 -0.62 -18.09
CA SER A 74 17.53 -1.66 -17.37
C SER A 74 16.64 -2.55 -16.47
N ASP A 75 15.37 -2.23 -16.33
CA ASP A 75 14.51 -2.73 -15.26
C ASP A 75 13.32 -3.52 -15.83
N SER A 76 13.56 -4.75 -16.32
CA SER A 76 12.47 -5.65 -16.71
C SER A 76 11.80 -6.23 -15.46
N CYS A 77 10.48 -6.09 -15.37
CA CYS A 77 9.69 -6.68 -14.29
C CYS A 77 8.51 -7.45 -14.90
N VAL A 78 8.23 -8.60 -14.34
CA VAL A 78 7.01 -9.36 -14.68
C VAL A 78 5.87 -8.85 -13.82
N VAL A 79 4.75 -8.50 -14.44
CA VAL A 79 3.51 -8.20 -13.74
C VAL A 79 2.63 -9.44 -13.78
N ARG A 80 2.40 -10.04 -12.61
CA ARG A 80 1.46 -11.13 -12.41
C ARG A 80 0.08 -10.54 -12.14
N ARG A 81 -0.88 -10.82 -13.01
CA ARG A 81 -2.24 -10.29 -12.94
C ARG A 81 -3.20 -11.35 -12.42
N ILE A 82 -3.98 -10.99 -11.41
CA ILE A 82 -5.04 -11.82 -10.86
C ILE A 82 -6.36 -11.40 -11.51
N PRO A 83 -7.00 -12.25 -12.33
CA PRO A 83 -8.26 -11.91 -12.95
C PRO A 83 -9.38 -11.87 -11.90
N LEU A 84 -10.07 -10.74 -11.82
CA LEU A 84 -11.24 -10.57 -10.95
C LEU A 84 -12.44 -10.10 -11.79
N ASN A 85 -13.61 -10.62 -11.50
CA ASN A 85 -14.84 -10.11 -12.10
C ASN A 85 -15.31 -8.80 -11.42
N ALA A 86 -16.32 -8.15 -12.00
CA ALA A 86 -16.80 -6.85 -11.53
C ALA A 86 -17.38 -6.92 -10.09
N GLU A 87 -18.02 -8.02 -9.71
CA GLU A 87 -18.57 -8.22 -8.37
C GLU A 87 -17.46 -8.38 -7.34
N GLN A 88 -16.44 -9.19 -7.62
CA GLN A 88 -15.27 -9.35 -6.77
C GLN A 88 -14.55 -8.02 -6.53
N VAL A 89 -14.36 -7.24 -7.59
CA VAL A 89 -13.73 -5.90 -7.49
C VAL A 89 -14.59 -4.95 -6.67
N ARG A 90 -15.92 -4.93 -6.92
CA ARG A 90 -16.85 -4.10 -6.15
C ARG A 90 -16.75 -4.40 -4.66
N ASN A 91 -16.87 -5.67 -4.28
CA ASN A 91 -16.90 -6.08 -2.87
C ASN A 91 -15.53 -5.91 -2.19
N PHE A 92 -14.43 -6.23 -2.88
CA PHE A 92 -13.08 -6.09 -2.37
C PHE A 92 -12.66 -4.63 -2.21
N TYR A 93 -12.79 -3.85 -3.30
CA TYR A 93 -12.21 -2.52 -3.35
C TYR A 93 -13.18 -1.44 -2.88
N TYR A 94 -14.42 -1.43 -3.39
CA TYR A 94 -15.35 -0.33 -3.05
C TYR A 94 -16.02 -0.55 -1.71
N ILE A 95 -16.46 -1.76 -1.37
CA ILE A 95 -17.16 -2.01 -0.12
C ILE A 95 -16.15 -2.26 1.01
N THR A 96 -15.44 -3.39 1.01
CA THR A 96 -14.56 -3.72 2.14
C THR A 96 -13.45 -2.69 2.34
N SER A 97 -12.77 -2.29 1.27
CA SER A 97 -11.64 -1.35 1.40
C SER A 97 -12.08 0.08 1.64
N LYS A 98 -13.16 0.57 0.98
CA LYS A 98 -13.54 1.99 1.01
C LYS A 98 -14.66 2.32 1.99
N GLU A 99 -15.61 1.42 2.20
CA GLU A 99 -16.72 1.68 3.12
C GLU A 99 -16.47 1.11 4.52
N ALA A 100 -15.72 -0.02 4.63
CA ALA A 100 -15.38 -0.58 5.93
C ALA A 100 -14.03 -0.08 6.46
N PHE A 101 -12.92 -0.28 5.73
CA PHE A 101 -11.59 0.02 6.28
C PHE A 101 -11.20 1.49 6.23
N TRP A 102 -11.46 2.18 5.11
CA TRP A 102 -11.05 3.57 4.91
C TRP A 102 -11.53 4.52 6.00
N PRO A 103 -12.81 4.49 6.45
CA PRO A 103 -13.26 5.32 7.55
C PRO A 103 -12.51 5.05 8.86
N ILE A 104 -12.32 3.78 9.21
CA ILE A 104 -11.62 3.39 10.43
C ILE A 104 -10.17 3.85 10.41
N LEU A 105 -9.47 3.66 9.28
CA LEU A 105 -8.08 4.11 9.11
C LEU A 105 -7.91 5.62 9.25
N HIS A 106 -8.93 6.39 8.91
CA HIS A 106 -8.90 7.84 8.97
C HIS A 106 -9.65 8.44 10.18
N SER A 107 -10.05 7.59 11.13
CA SER A 107 -10.74 8.00 12.36
C SER A 107 -12.10 8.67 12.13
N PHE A 108 -12.88 8.16 11.16
CA PHE A 108 -14.26 8.54 10.88
C PHE A 108 -15.20 7.33 11.08
N PRO A 109 -15.29 6.75 12.31
CA PRO A 109 -16.03 5.53 12.55
C PRO A 109 -17.54 5.64 12.25
N GLU A 110 -18.09 6.84 12.21
CA GLU A 110 -19.49 7.12 11.85
C GLU A 110 -19.80 6.80 10.38
N HIS A 111 -18.79 6.66 9.53
CA HIS A 111 -18.93 6.25 8.12
C HIS A 111 -18.69 4.74 7.90
N PHE A 112 -18.38 4.00 8.97
CA PHE A 112 -18.12 2.57 8.88
C PHE A 112 -19.38 1.79 8.55
N THR A 113 -19.34 1.07 7.44
CA THR A 113 -20.37 0.13 7.02
C THR A 113 -19.72 -1.18 6.57
N TYR A 114 -20.40 -2.31 6.74
CA TYR A 114 -19.91 -3.59 6.27
C TYR A 114 -21.05 -4.58 6.02
N ASP A 115 -20.77 -5.56 5.18
CA ASP A 115 -21.54 -6.79 5.03
C ASP A 115 -20.61 -7.99 5.32
N SER A 116 -21.12 -8.98 6.05
CA SER A 116 -20.33 -10.16 6.41
C SER A 116 -19.92 -11.01 5.20
N SER A 117 -20.70 -11.01 4.13
CA SER A 117 -20.40 -11.71 2.88
C SER A 117 -19.21 -11.11 2.14
N ASP A 118 -18.98 -9.80 2.26
CA ASP A 118 -17.86 -9.12 1.64
C ASP A 118 -16.50 -9.53 2.26
N TRP A 119 -16.52 -9.95 3.53
CA TRP A 119 -15.32 -10.44 4.20
C TRP A 119 -14.78 -11.74 3.58
N GLU A 120 -15.63 -12.67 3.23
CA GLU A 120 -15.22 -13.90 2.56
C GLU A 120 -14.54 -13.61 1.21
N ASN A 121 -15.11 -12.69 0.43
CA ASN A 121 -14.49 -12.22 -0.81
C ASN A 121 -13.12 -11.55 -0.55
N PHE A 122 -13.00 -10.74 0.50
CA PHE A 122 -11.72 -10.12 0.89
C PHE A 122 -10.66 -11.17 1.25
N GLN A 123 -11.04 -12.20 2.02
CA GLN A 123 -10.15 -13.31 2.36
C GLN A 123 -9.70 -14.07 1.11
N ASN A 124 -10.63 -14.39 0.21
CA ASN A 124 -10.35 -15.12 -1.02
C ASN A 124 -9.40 -14.37 -1.93
N ILE A 125 -9.60 -13.06 -2.12
CA ILE A 125 -8.70 -12.24 -2.95
C ILE A 125 -7.31 -12.15 -2.33
N ASN A 126 -7.20 -11.94 -1.01
CA ASN A 126 -5.90 -11.96 -0.33
C ASN A 126 -5.18 -13.31 -0.48
N ARG A 127 -5.94 -14.43 -0.48
CA ARG A 127 -5.38 -15.76 -0.74
C ARG A 127 -4.85 -15.89 -2.17
N LEU A 128 -5.59 -15.40 -3.17
CA LEU A 128 -5.11 -15.39 -4.56
C LEU A 128 -3.82 -14.58 -4.72
N PHE A 129 -3.71 -13.43 -4.06
CA PHE A 129 -2.46 -12.66 -4.04
C PHE A 129 -1.31 -13.43 -3.41
N ALA A 130 -1.55 -14.09 -2.29
CA ALA A 130 -0.55 -14.91 -1.60
C ALA A 130 -0.10 -16.11 -2.46
N GLU A 131 -1.04 -16.76 -3.13
CA GLU A 131 -0.77 -17.88 -4.04
C GLU A 131 0.09 -17.45 -5.20
N ALA A 132 -0.29 -16.39 -5.89
CA ALA A 132 0.50 -15.83 -6.99
C ALA A 132 1.92 -15.42 -6.54
N ALA A 133 2.05 -14.81 -5.36
CA ALA A 133 3.34 -14.46 -4.80
C ALA A 133 4.22 -15.69 -4.52
N CYS A 134 3.68 -16.71 -3.88
CA CYS A 134 4.41 -17.95 -3.57
C CYS A 134 4.80 -18.74 -4.84
N GLU A 135 3.96 -18.70 -5.87
CA GLU A 135 4.27 -19.30 -7.17
C GLU A 135 5.47 -18.63 -7.84
N ASP A 136 5.63 -17.32 -7.70
CA ASP A 136 6.67 -16.55 -8.38
C ASP A 136 7.92 -16.29 -7.51
N ALA A 137 7.83 -16.40 -6.19
CA ALA A 137 8.94 -16.18 -5.27
C ALA A 137 9.99 -17.32 -5.29
N ALA A 138 11.26 -16.97 -5.22
CA ALA A 138 12.34 -17.89 -4.86
C ALA A 138 12.28 -18.23 -3.36
N ASP A 139 12.93 -19.28 -2.91
CA ASP A 139 12.87 -19.72 -1.51
C ASP A 139 13.47 -18.68 -0.54
N ASP A 140 14.42 -17.91 -0.98
CA ASP A 140 15.10 -16.82 -0.26
C ASP A 140 14.58 -15.41 -0.63
N ALA A 141 13.50 -15.33 -1.39
CA ALA A 141 12.94 -14.07 -1.85
C ALA A 141 12.53 -13.14 -0.70
N LEU A 142 12.50 -11.83 -1.02
CA LEU A 142 11.76 -10.86 -0.25
C LEU A 142 10.37 -10.68 -0.89
N ILE A 143 9.32 -10.98 -0.12
CA ILE A 143 7.94 -10.66 -0.50
C ILE A 143 7.55 -9.37 0.22
N TRP A 144 7.34 -8.29 -0.54
CA TRP A 144 7.06 -6.97 -0.01
C TRP A 144 5.62 -6.55 -0.32
N ILE A 145 4.81 -6.48 0.72
CA ILE A 145 3.37 -6.27 0.63
C ILE A 145 3.03 -4.84 0.99
N HIS A 146 2.13 -4.24 0.21
CA HIS A 146 1.77 -2.84 0.36
C HIS A 146 0.28 -2.63 0.61
N ASP A 147 0.03 -1.89 1.71
CA ASP A 147 -1.23 -1.29 2.10
C ASP A 147 -2.35 -2.25 2.56
N TYR A 148 -3.33 -1.67 3.20
CA TYR A 148 -4.40 -2.34 3.94
C TYR A 148 -5.29 -3.26 3.09
N ASN A 149 -5.32 -3.08 1.78
CA ASN A 149 -6.04 -3.99 0.87
C ASN A 149 -5.52 -5.44 0.94
N LEU A 150 -4.27 -5.62 1.36
CA LEU A 150 -3.60 -6.91 1.43
C LEU A 150 -3.24 -7.33 2.86
N TRP A 151 -4.00 -6.88 3.84
CA TRP A 151 -3.77 -7.17 5.25
C TRP A 151 -3.72 -8.66 5.61
N LEU A 152 -4.39 -9.52 4.83
CA LEU A 152 -4.41 -10.96 5.11
C LEU A 152 -3.39 -11.77 4.29
N ALA A 153 -2.77 -11.18 3.28
CA ALA A 153 -1.78 -11.86 2.46
C ALA A 153 -0.58 -12.41 3.26
N PRO A 154 -0.02 -11.71 4.27
CA PRO A 154 1.08 -12.23 5.07
C PRO A 154 0.78 -13.59 5.72
N PHE A 155 -0.42 -13.78 6.24
CA PHE A 155 -0.84 -15.03 6.86
C PHE A 155 -0.80 -16.19 5.85
N TYR A 156 -1.43 -16.04 4.70
CA TYR A 156 -1.50 -17.08 3.67
C TYR A 156 -0.13 -17.39 3.05
N ILE A 157 0.73 -16.38 2.90
CA ILE A 157 2.12 -16.58 2.46
C ILE A 157 2.89 -17.41 3.48
N ARG A 158 2.78 -17.06 4.77
CA ARG A 158 3.49 -17.73 5.84
C ARG A 158 3.10 -19.20 5.99
N GLU A 159 1.83 -19.52 5.73
CA GLU A 159 1.36 -20.92 5.70
C GLU A 159 2.04 -21.74 4.57
N LYS A 160 2.21 -21.13 3.39
CA LYS A 160 2.80 -21.81 2.21
C LYS A 160 4.34 -21.78 2.21
N MET A 161 4.93 -20.69 2.67
CA MET A 161 6.38 -20.47 2.70
C MET A 161 6.82 -20.03 4.11
N PRO A 162 7.03 -20.98 5.04
CA PRO A 162 7.28 -20.67 6.45
C PRO A 162 8.52 -19.83 6.73
N ASN A 163 9.53 -19.87 5.85
CA ASN A 163 10.83 -19.24 6.04
C ASN A 163 11.10 -18.04 5.10
N VAL A 164 10.20 -17.75 4.15
CA VAL A 164 10.36 -16.62 3.24
C VAL A 164 10.34 -15.29 4.01
N LYS A 165 11.10 -14.30 3.56
CA LYS A 165 11.10 -12.97 4.17
C LYS A 165 9.88 -12.18 3.72
N ILE A 166 9.08 -11.69 4.70
CA ILE A 166 7.87 -10.91 4.44
C ILE A 166 8.05 -9.52 5.05
N ALA A 167 8.03 -8.50 4.22
CA ALA A 167 7.90 -7.10 4.64
C ALA A 167 6.52 -6.57 4.29
N PHE A 168 5.93 -5.81 5.19
CA PHE A 168 4.66 -5.12 4.99
C PHE A 168 4.85 -3.61 5.18
N PHE A 169 4.30 -2.80 4.28
CA PHE A 169 4.30 -1.34 4.43
C PHE A 169 2.87 -0.78 4.39
N HIS A 170 2.50 -0.08 5.45
CA HIS A 170 1.19 0.52 5.62
C HIS A 170 1.21 1.98 5.14
N HIS A 171 0.58 2.26 3.98
CA HIS A 171 0.62 3.58 3.35
C HIS A 171 -0.44 4.56 3.87
N THR A 172 -1.41 4.06 4.61
CA THR A 172 -2.45 4.87 5.25
C THR A 172 -2.12 5.10 6.73
N PRO A 173 -2.76 6.06 7.42
CA PRO A 173 -2.69 6.11 8.87
C PRO A 173 -3.07 4.76 9.51
N PHE A 174 -2.36 4.35 10.55
CA PHE A 174 -2.84 3.26 11.39
C PHE A 174 -3.57 3.88 12.58
N PRO A 175 -4.86 3.57 12.82
CA PRO A 175 -5.68 4.24 13.81
C PRO A 175 -5.31 3.81 15.23
N ALA A 176 -5.72 4.62 16.24
CA ALA A 176 -5.62 4.22 17.63
C ALA A 176 -6.41 2.94 17.91
N ALA A 177 -6.01 2.19 18.93
CA ALA A 177 -6.55 0.86 19.20
C ALA A 177 -8.06 0.85 19.46
N ASP A 178 -8.61 1.86 20.09
CA ASP A 178 -10.04 2.02 20.35
C ASP A 178 -10.85 2.15 19.04
N VAL A 179 -10.32 2.88 18.07
CA VAL A 179 -10.94 2.99 16.74
C VAL A 179 -10.73 1.72 15.90
N PHE A 180 -9.50 1.14 15.92
CA PHE A 180 -9.22 -0.10 15.21
C PHE A 180 -10.09 -1.26 15.69
N ASN A 181 -10.37 -1.33 17.00
CA ASN A 181 -11.13 -2.40 17.62
C ASN A 181 -12.62 -2.42 17.25
N ILE A 182 -13.12 -1.39 16.54
CA ILE A 182 -14.44 -1.40 15.91
C ILE A 182 -14.52 -2.47 14.81
N LEU A 183 -13.39 -2.77 14.14
CA LEU A 183 -13.34 -3.80 13.11
C LEU A 183 -13.64 -5.19 13.69
N HIS A 184 -14.66 -5.85 13.18
CA HIS A 184 -15.02 -7.21 13.59
C HIS A 184 -13.89 -8.20 13.33
N TRP A 185 -13.12 -7.97 12.28
CA TRP A 185 -12.03 -8.84 11.79
C TRP A 185 -10.66 -8.46 12.34
N ARG A 186 -10.58 -7.54 13.31
CA ARG A 186 -9.33 -7.06 13.91
C ARG A 186 -8.36 -8.17 14.31
N ASN A 187 -8.89 -9.27 14.84
CA ASN A 187 -8.08 -10.40 15.26
C ASN A 187 -7.37 -11.08 14.09
N ALA A 188 -8.08 -11.33 12.99
CA ALA A 188 -7.51 -11.95 11.79
C ALA A 188 -6.48 -11.02 11.12
N ILE A 189 -6.75 -9.71 11.10
CA ILE A 189 -5.84 -8.70 10.56
C ILE A 189 -4.54 -8.64 11.38
N ILE A 190 -4.64 -8.58 12.71
CA ILE A 190 -3.46 -8.54 13.59
C ILE A 190 -2.67 -9.86 13.49
N ASP A 191 -3.34 -11.01 13.51
CA ASP A 191 -2.66 -12.31 13.35
C ASP A 191 -1.86 -12.38 12.05
N SER A 192 -2.41 -11.82 10.96
CA SER A 192 -1.73 -11.79 9.68
C SER A 192 -0.53 -10.85 9.66
N LEU A 193 -0.69 -9.62 10.15
CA LEU A 193 0.42 -8.66 10.20
C LEU A 193 1.56 -9.14 11.10
N LEU A 194 1.26 -9.87 12.18
CA LEU A 194 2.26 -10.49 13.04
C LEU A 194 2.97 -11.72 12.41
N CYS A 195 2.58 -12.14 11.20
CA CYS A 195 3.33 -13.11 10.38
C CYS A 195 4.49 -12.49 9.60
N CYS A 196 4.58 -11.16 9.53
CA CYS A 196 5.65 -10.45 8.85
C CYS A 196 6.97 -10.51 9.64
N ASP A 197 8.09 -10.35 8.93
CA ASP A 197 9.41 -10.15 9.51
C ASP A 197 9.67 -8.66 9.76
N LEU A 198 9.03 -7.79 8.97
CA LEU A 198 9.07 -6.32 9.12
C LEU A 198 7.71 -5.71 8.80
N CYS A 199 7.21 -4.85 9.71
CA CYS A 199 6.07 -3.97 9.46
C CYS A 199 6.54 -2.51 9.46
N GLY A 200 6.38 -1.81 8.34
CA GLY A 200 6.74 -0.42 8.15
C GLY A 200 5.52 0.51 8.16
N PHE A 201 5.67 1.68 8.76
CA PHE A 201 4.66 2.74 8.82
C PHE A 201 5.28 4.08 8.44
N HIS A 202 4.48 5.12 8.20
CA HIS A 202 5.01 6.43 7.85
C HIS A 202 5.65 7.18 9.01
N ILE A 203 5.09 7.07 10.21
CA ILE A 203 5.51 7.85 11.37
C ILE A 203 5.44 7.01 12.66
N PRO A 204 6.23 7.37 13.69
CA PRO A 204 6.25 6.68 14.98
C PRO A 204 4.88 6.55 15.65
N ARG A 205 3.98 7.54 15.52
CA ARG A 205 2.61 7.44 16.04
C ARG A 205 1.86 6.25 15.48
N TYR A 206 1.99 5.95 14.19
CA TYR A 206 1.31 4.80 13.57
C TYR A 206 1.92 3.49 14.00
N VAL A 207 3.23 3.45 14.27
CA VAL A 207 3.88 2.30 14.92
C VAL A 207 3.26 2.03 16.29
N GLN A 208 3.16 3.04 17.15
CA GLN A 208 2.60 2.88 18.50
C GLN A 208 1.11 2.52 18.48
N ASN A 209 0.35 3.06 17.54
CA ASN A 209 -1.04 2.66 17.32
C ASN A 209 -1.17 1.18 16.95
N PHE A 210 -0.33 0.69 16.02
CA PHE A 210 -0.27 -0.73 15.66
C PHE A 210 0.08 -1.61 16.86
N VAL A 211 1.10 -1.25 17.63
CA VAL A 211 1.51 -1.98 18.83
C VAL A 211 0.38 -2.03 19.85
N SER A 212 -0.31 -0.91 20.07
CA SER A 212 -1.46 -0.84 20.98
C SER A 212 -2.61 -1.73 20.50
N ALA A 213 -2.93 -1.71 19.20
CA ALA A 213 -3.94 -2.58 18.60
C ALA A 213 -3.53 -4.06 18.70
N ALA A 214 -2.28 -4.40 18.43
CA ALA A 214 -1.78 -5.76 18.55
C ALA A 214 -1.90 -6.28 19.99
N ARG A 215 -1.52 -5.48 20.99
CA ARG A 215 -1.66 -5.82 22.42
C ARG A 215 -3.10 -5.90 22.88
N SER A 216 -4.01 -5.16 22.31
CA SER A 216 -5.44 -5.25 22.64
C SER A 216 -6.10 -6.51 22.08
N CYS A 217 -5.55 -7.07 21.01
CA CYS A 217 -6.08 -8.26 20.34
C CYS A 217 -5.38 -9.55 20.73
N ARG A 218 -4.08 -9.49 21.09
CA ARG A 218 -3.20 -10.65 21.29
C ARG A 218 -2.21 -10.41 22.43
N GLU A 219 -1.76 -11.51 23.03
CA GLU A 219 -0.61 -11.49 23.94
C GLU A 219 0.67 -11.37 23.12
N VAL A 220 1.17 -10.15 22.98
CA VAL A 220 2.44 -9.84 22.34
C VAL A 220 3.43 -9.28 23.36
N GLU A 221 4.66 -9.75 23.30
CA GLU A 221 5.76 -9.27 24.13
C GLU A 221 6.51 -8.16 23.40
N VAL A 222 6.71 -7.02 24.04
CA VAL A 222 7.59 -5.95 23.55
C VAL A 222 9.03 -6.31 23.92
N LEU A 223 9.86 -6.52 22.90
CA LEU A 223 11.28 -6.88 23.10
C LEU A 223 12.20 -5.69 23.11
N GLU A 224 11.88 -4.65 22.31
CA GLU A 224 12.75 -3.51 22.13
C GLU A 224 11.94 -2.23 21.88
N THR A 225 12.37 -1.15 22.51
CA THR A 225 11.84 0.21 22.32
C THR A 225 13.01 1.17 22.17
N MET A 226 12.90 2.17 21.34
CA MET A 226 13.93 3.18 21.13
C MET A 226 13.36 4.60 21.23
N PRO A 227 14.17 5.58 21.68
CA PRO A 227 13.79 6.99 21.60
C PRO A 227 13.54 7.42 20.14
N VAL A 228 12.47 8.16 19.90
CA VAL A 228 12.15 8.67 18.56
C VAL A 228 13.06 9.85 18.25
N PRO A 229 13.82 9.81 17.12
CA PRO A 229 14.59 10.95 16.66
C PRO A 229 13.69 12.17 16.41
N LYS A 230 14.10 13.36 16.86
CA LYS A 230 13.34 14.62 16.69
C LYS A 230 13.02 14.97 15.24
N ALA A 231 13.76 14.40 14.28
CA ALA A 231 13.53 14.58 12.86
C ALA A 231 12.22 13.94 12.36
N PHE A 232 11.69 12.91 13.04
CA PHE A 232 10.47 12.22 12.61
C PHE A 232 9.20 12.99 12.90
N THR A 233 9.10 13.55 14.11
CA THR A 233 7.93 14.32 14.53
C THR A 233 8.36 15.52 15.35
N ARG A 234 7.69 16.66 15.16
CA ARG A 234 7.96 17.87 15.97
C ARG A 234 7.44 17.65 17.39
N VAL A 235 8.29 17.88 18.38
CA VAL A 235 7.89 17.86 19.78
C VAL A 235 6.76 18.85 20.05
N GLY A 236 5.77 18.45 20.82
CA GLY A 236 4.59 19.28 21.14
C GLY A 236 3.46 19.24 20.10
N THR A 237 3.57 18.40 19.06
CA THR A 237 2.44 18.14 18.14
C THR A 237 1.63 16.93 18.60
N ALA A 238 0.37 16.83 18.13
CA ALA A 238 -0.50 15.69 18.43
C ALA A 238 0.06 14.34 17.89
N LEU A 239 1.01 14.38 16.98
CA LEU A 239 1.66 13.21 16.39
C LEU A 239 3.02 12.89 17.01
N ALA A 240 3.48 13.66 18.00
CA ALA A 240 4.74 13.43 18.68
C ALA A 240 4.69 12.17 19.54
N GLU A 241 5.74 11.36 19.43
CA GLU A 241 5.99 10.20 20.30
C GLU A 241 7.38 10.33 20.90
N PRO A 242 7.54 10.09 22.23
CA PRO A 242 8.86 10.11 22.86
C PRO A 242 9.68 8.88 22.50
N GLU A 243 9.04 7.75 22.36
CA GLU A 243 9.63 6.44 22.07
C GLU A 243 8.77 5.63 21.11
N MET A 244 9.40 4.67 20.47
CA MET A 244 8.79 3.79 19.49
C MET A 244 9.24 2.36 19.74
N THR A 245 8.29 1.43 19.75
CA THR A 245 8.59 -0.01 19.78
C THR A 245 9.17 -0.44 18.44
N THR A 246 10.31 -1.15 18.48
CA THR A 246 11.00 -1.63 17.28
C THR A 246 10.93 -3.13 17.09
N LYS A 247 10.61 -3.91 18.16
CA LYS A 247 10.48 -5.37 18.07
C LYS A 247 9.38 -5.90 18.99
N LEU A 248 8.59 -6.79 18.43
CA LEU A 248 7.61 -7.60 19.14
C LEU A 248 7.94 -9.09 19.02
N ARG A 249 7.50 -9.88 20.01
CA ARG A 249 7.43 -11.34 19.89
C ARG A 249 5.98 -11.80 19.94
N TYR A 250 5.60 -12.64 18.98
CA TYR A 250 4.30 -13.28 18.91
C TYR A 250 4.44 -14.74 18.49
N LYS A 251 3.93 -15.69 19.27
CA LYS A 251 4.01 -17.14 19.00
C LYS A 251 5.42 -17.62 18.61
N GLY A 252 6.45 -17.11 19.30
CA GLY A 252 7.85 -17.44 19.08
C GLY A 252 8.51 -16.70 17.90
N ARG A 253 7.78 -15.97 17.05
CA ARG A 253 8.31 -15.16 15.95
C ARG A 253 8.63 -13.75 16.43
N VAL A 254 9.75 -13.22 15.98
CA VAL A 254 10.12 -11.81 16.15
C VAL A 254 9.65 -11.02 14.94
N VAL A 255 8.93 -9.94 15.20
CA VAL A 255 8.46 -8.99 14.21
C VAL A 255 9.18 -7.66 14.43
N ASN A 256 9.93 -7.19 13.44
CA ASN A 256 10.53 -5.86 13.47
C ASN A 256 9.48 -4.83 13.04
N ILE A 257 9.51 -3.67 13.67
CA ILE A 257 8.56 -2.59 13.38
C ILE A 257 9.36 -1.29 13.27
N ASP A 258 9.06 -0.47 12.26
CA ASP A 258 9.77 0.79 12.10
C ASP A 258 8.94 1.85 11.37
N ALA A 259 9.39 3.09 11.43
CA ALA A 259 8.80 4.22 10.74
C ALA A 259 9.69 4.67 9.57
N PHE A 260 9.12 4.62 8.37
CA PHE A 260 9.79 5.02 7.13
C PHE A 260 8.96 6.11 6.44
N PRO A 261 9.20 7.39 6.70
CA PRO A 261 8.46 8.47 6.05
C PRO A 261 8.75 8.47 4.54
N VAL A 262 7.70 8.32 3.74
CA VAL A 262 7.83 8.44 2.29
C VAL A 262 7.96 9.91 1.93
N GLY A 263 9.05 10.25 1.29
CA GLY A 263 9.35 11.60 0.83
C GLY A 263 8.89 11.86 -0.62
N THR A 264 9.21 13.06 -1.09
CA THR A 264 9.08 13.44 -2.49
C THR A 264 10.45 13.78 -3.05
N ASN A 265 10.57 13.84 -4.38
CA ASN A 265 11.80 14.25 -5.05
C ASN A 265 11.77 15.76 -5.36
N PRO A 266 12.40 16.63 -4.54
CA PRO A 266 12.38 18.07 -4.75
C PRO A 266 13.05 18.50 -6.06
N LYS A 267 14.01 17.72 -6.57
CA LYS A 267 14.71 18.01 -7.82
C LYS A 267 13.75 17.91 -9.00
N ASN A 268 13.01 16.83 -9.11
CA ASN A 268 12.02 16.65 -10.17
C ASN A 268 10.95 17.75 -10.14
N ILE A 269 10.50 18.15 -8.94
CA ILE A 269 9.52 19.23 -8.81
C ILE A 269 10.10 20.55 -9.33
N ARG A 270 11.35 20.88 -8.96
CA ARG A 270 12.03 22.09 -9.42
C ARG A 270 12.24 22.09 -10.94
N GLU A 271 12.66 20.97 -11.51
CA GLU A 271 12.85 20.81 -12.95
C GLU A 271 11.52 20.99 -13.70
N THR A 272 10.42 20.42 -13.21
CA THR A 272 9.08 20.59 -13.78
C THR A 272 8.63 22.05 -13.73
N VAL A 273 8.82 22.73 -12.62
CA VAL A 273 8.43 24.16 -12.47
C VAL A 273 9.19 25.07 -13.43
N LEU A 274 10.40 24.70 -13.85
CA LEU A 274 11.23 25.48 -14.77
C LEU A 274 10.93 25.22 -16.24
N THR A 275 10.01 24.31 -16.58
CA THR A 275 9.60 24.10 -17.97
C THR A 275 8.84 25.29 -18.53
N PRO A 276 9.01 25.61 -19.84
CA PRO A 276 8.28 26.74 -20.46
C PRO A 276 6.77 26.65 -20.30
N GLU A 277 6.20 25.44 -20.46
CA GLU A 277 4.75 25.17 -20.33
C GLU A 277 4.23 25.58 -18.95
N ILE A 278 4.93 25.18 -17.88
CA ILE A 278 4.54 25.57 -16.52
C ILE A 278 4.75 27.07 -16.28
N GLY A 279 5.82 27.65 -16.84
CA GLY A 279 6.06 29.10 -16.76
C GLY A 279 4.93 29.92 -17.35
N ASP A 280 4.42 29.52 -18.50
CA ASP A 280 3.28 30.19 -19.16
C ASP A 280 1.99 30.01 -18.35
N ARG A 281 1.74 28.81 -17.81
CA ARG A 281 0.59 28.58 -16.94
C ARG A 281 0.64 29.41 -15.65
N VAL A 282 1.82 29.61 -15.06
CA VAL A 282 2.00 30.49 -13.90
C VAL A 282 1.66 31.94 -14.23
N LYS A 283 2.03 32.45 -15.43
CA LYS A 283 1.67 33.80 -15.87
C LYS A 283 0.15 33.96 -16.00
N GLU A 284 -0.52 33.02 -16.68
CA GLU A 284 -1.99 33.03 -16.80
C GLU A 284 -2.70 33.08 -15.43
N ILE A 285 -2.25 32.25 -14.50
CA ILE A 285 -2.83 32.21 -13.14
C ILE A 285 -2.58 33.55 -12.43
N ARG A 286 -1.39 34.12 -12.53
CA ARG A 286 -1.08 35.44 -11.94
C ARG A 286 -1.93 36.56 -12.51
N GLU A 287 -2.14 36.59 -13.82
CA GLU A 287 -3.02 37.53 -14.49
C GLU A 287 -4.48 37.43 -14.00
N GLN A 288 -4.98 36.19 -13.84
CA GLN A 288 -6.33 35.92 -13.30
C GLN A 288 -6.51 36.41 -11.85
N ILE A 289 -5.47 36.26 -11.03
CA ILE A 289 -5.51 36.60 -9.61
C ILE A 289 -5.36 38.12 -9.41
N GLY A 290 -4.55 38.78 -10.25
CA GLY A 290 -4.20 40.19 -10.08
C GLY A 290 -3.50 40.43 -8.73
N ASP A 291 -3.94 41.47 -8.02
CA ASP A 291 -3.41 41.87 -6.71
C ASP A 291 -3.99 41.06 -5.52
N ASN A 292 -4.84 40.08 -5.79
CA ASN A 292 -5.44 39.24 -4.73
C ASN A 292 -4.44 38.26 -4.12
N LYS A 293 -4.65 37.91 -2.86
CA LYS A 293 -3.91 36.82 -2.19
C LYS A 293 -4.42 35.49 -2.69
N LEU A 294 -3.48 34.61 -3.12
CA LEU A 294 -3.79 33.26 -3.56
C LEU A 294 -3.75 32.28 -2.37
N ILE A 295 -4.84 31.57 -2.15
CA ILE A 295 -4.91 30.41 -1.27
C ILE A 295 -5.16 29.18 -2.16
N VAL A 296 -4.25 28.20 -2.10
CA VAL A 296 -4.33 26.99 -2.94
C VAL A 296 -4.58 25.77 -2.07
N SER A 297 -5.55 24.96 -2.48
CA SER A 297 -5.75 23.60 -1.99
C SER A 297 -5.77 22.64 -3.17
N ALA A 298 -4.90 21.63 -3.14
CA ALA A 298 -4.80 20.62 -4.18
C ALA A 298 -4.93 19.23 -3.58
N GLY A 299 -5.84 18.42 -4.09
CA GLY A 299 -6.05 17.06 -3.61
C GLY A 299 -7.22 16.38 -4.31
N ARG A 300 -7.39 15.07 -4.06
CA ARG A 300 -8.59 14.37 -4.51
C ARG A 300 -9.80 14.87 -3.71
N VAL A 301 -10.98 14.86 -4.33
CA VAL A 301 -12.23 15.06 -3.61
C VAL A 301 -12.51 13.83 -2.76
N ASP A 302 -12.24 13.96 -1.46
CA ASP A 302 -12.40 12.90 -0.46
C ASP A 302 -12.68 13.57 0.88
N TYR A 303 -13.60 13.02 1.67
CA TYR A 303 -13.97 13.59 2.98
C TYR A 303 -12.80 13.66 3.95
N VAL A 304 -11.82 12.73 3.84
CA VAL A 304 -10.61 12.72 4.68
C VAL A 304 -9.64 13.88 4.37
N LYS A 305 -9.86 14.62 3.28
CA LYS A 305 -9.03 15.78 2.88
C LYS A 305 -9.52 17.11 3.43
N GLY A 306 -10.62 17.10 4.18
CA GLY A 306 -11.15 18.33 4.81
C GLY A 306 -11.66 19.37 3.81
N ALA A 307 -12.16 18.94 2.66
CA ALA A 307 -12.68 19.82 1.61
C ALA A 307 -14.10 20.39 1.89
N LYS A 308 -14.65 20.19 3.11
CA LYS A 308 -15.93 20.74 3.55
C LYS A 308 -15.70 22.01 4.36
#